data_5bc67149ae296653daa55d88ae7ce1d7
#
_entry.id   5bc67149ae296653daa55d88ae7ce1d7
#
_cell.length_a   1.000
_cell.length_b   1.000
_cell.length_c   1.000
_cell.angle_alpha   90.00
_cell.angle_beta   90.00
_cell.angle_gamma   90.00
#
_symmetry.space_group_name_H-M   'P 1'
#
loop_
_entity.id
_entity.type
_entity.pdbx_description
1 polymer ?
#
loop_
_entity_poly.entity_id
_entity_poly.type
_entity_poly.pdbx_seq_one_letter_code
_entity_poly.pdbx_strand_id
1 'polypeptide(L)'
;MKLERELMRGAGPTVVMQLLTRDEMYGYQIVESLARQSNGVFELGQSTLYPMLYNLESKGLVTSRQKAGPNGRMRRYYRLTT
;
A
#
# COMPACT_ATOMS: atom_id res chain seq x y z
N MET A 1 4.84 -14.99 9.74
CA MET A 1 3.88 -16.11 9.71
C MET A 1 3.75 -16.62 8.28
N LYS A 2 3.52 -17.91 8.14
CA LYS A 2 3.51 -18.54 6.80
C LYS A 2 2.43 -17.97 5.89
N LEU A 3 1.22 -17.81 6.43
CA LEU A 3 0.11 -17.25 5.66
C LEU A 3 0.40 -15.84 5.20
N GLU A 4 0.98 -15.04 6.09
CA GLU A 4 1.33 -13.68 5.76
C GLU A 4 2.33 -13.61 4.61
N ARG A 5 3.32 -14.51 4.64
CA ARG A 5 4.32 -14.56 3.57
C ARG A 5 3.71 -14.93 2.23
N GLU A 6 2.77 -15.88 2.24
CA GLU A 6 2.12 -16.29 1.02
C GLU A 6 1.24 -15.19 0.46
N LEU A 7 0.52 -14.48 1.33
CA LEU A 7 -0.27 -13.32 0.91
C LEU A 7 0.61 -12.25 0.31
N MET A 8 1.79 -12.04 0.89
CA MET A 8 2.73 -11.06 0.38
C MET A 8 3.20 -11.39 -1.02
N ARG A 9 3.46 -12.66 -1.29
CA ARG A 9 3.96 -13.07 -2.60
C ARG A 9 2.89 -13.01 -3.67
N GLY A 10 1.68 -13.44 -3.36
CA GLY A 10 0.62 -13.58 -4.35
C GLY A 10 -0.46 -12.53 -4.26
N ALA A 11 -1.10 -12.41 -3.10
CA ALA A 11 -2.27 -11.56 -2.94
C ALA A 11 -1.95 -10.17 -2.41
N GLY A 12 -0.80 -10.00 -1.74
CA GLY A 12 -0.43 -8.71 -1.16
C GLY A 12 -0.47 -7.56 -2.13
N PRO A 13 0.28 -7.65 -3.26
CA PRO A 13 0.28 -6.57 -4.25
C PRO A 13 -1.12 -6.33 -4.81
N THR A 14 -1.89 -7.39 -5.06
CA THR A 14 -3.24 -7.26 -5.58
C THR A 14 -4.14 -6.52 -4.60
N VAL A 15 -4.05 -6.85 -3.32
CA VAL A 15 -4.87 -6.20 -2.30
C VAL A 15 -4.50 -4.73 -2.17
N VAL A 16 -3.21 -4.41 -2.21
CA VAL A 16 -2.77 -3.02 -2.15
C VAL A 16 -3.31 -2.25 -3.36
N MET A 17 -3.20 -2.82 -4.55
CA MET A 17 -3.72 -2.16 -5.75
C MET A 17 -5.23 -1.97 -5.66
N GLN A 18 -5.93 -2.94 -5.09
CA GLN A 18 -7.38 -2.84 -4.91
C GLN A 18 -7.76 -1.68 -4.00
N LEU A 19 -7.01 -1.46 -2.94
CA LEU A 19 -7.23 -0.30 -2.08
C LEU A 19 -7.07 1.00 -2.85
N LEU A 20 -6.08 1.05 -3.72
CA LEU A 20 -5.77 2.27 -4.47
C LEU A 20 -6.77 2.56 -5.59
N THR A 21 -7.68 1.62 -5.89
CA THR A 21 -8.74 1.91 -6.85
C THR A 21 -9.73 2.95 -6.33
N ARG A 22 -9.83 3.09 -5.01
CA ARG A 22 -10.77 4.03 -4.42
C ARG A 22 -10.21 5.44 -4.32
N ASP A 23 -8.93 5.53 -3.99
CA ASP A 23 -8.30 6.83 -3.79
C ASP A 23 -6.80 6.65 -3.68
N GLU A 24 -6.05 7.73 -3.87
CA GLU A 24 -4.65 7.69 -3.57
C GLU A 24 -4.43 7.63 -2.07
N MET A 25 -3.35 6.97 -1.64
CA MET A 25 -3.04 6.80 -0.23
C MET A 25 -1.54 6.87 -0.02
N TYR A 26 -1.14 7.40 1.14
CA TYR A 26 0.25 7.29 1.54
C TYR A 26 0.45 6.02 2.37
N GLY A 27 1.73 5.62 2.56
CA GLY A 27 2.05 4.32 3.12
C GLY A 27 1.32 3.96 4.40
N TYR A 28 1.30 4.90 5.37
CA TYR A 28 0.64 4.62 6.65
C TYR A 28 -0.86 4.35 6.46
N GLN A 29 -1.50 5.08 5.56
CA GLN A 29 -2.92 4.86 5.27
C GLN A 29 -3.16 3.47 4.69
N ILE A 30 -2.25 3.02 3.83
CA ILE A 30 -2.37 1.69 3.25
C ILE A 30 -2.25 0.63 4.33
N VAL A 31 -1.26 0.76 5.22
CA VAL A 31 -1.08 -0.18 6.33
C VAL A 31 -2.34 -0.23 7.20
N GLU A 32 -2.85 0.94 7.57
CA GLU A 32 -4.05 1.03 8.40
C GLU A 32 -5.27 0.42 7.73
N SER A 33 -5.44 0.70 6.44
CA SER A 33 -6.59 0.19 5.71
C SER A 33 -6.56 -1.33 5.59
N LEU A 34 -5.38 -1.89 5.35
CA LEU A 34 -5.23 -3.34 5.28
C LEU A 34 -5.60 -3.99 6.60
N ALA A 35 -5.09 -3.45 7.69
CA ALA A 35 -5.37 -4.01 9.01
C ALA A 35 -6.87 -3.93 9.32
N ARG A 36 -7.48 -2.79 9.04
CA ARG A 36 -8.89 -2.57 9.34
C ARG A 36 -9.80 -3.45 8.51
N GLN A 37 -9.55 -3.52 7.21
CA GLN A 37 -10.43 -4.27 6.31
C GLN A 37 -10.31 -5.77 6.48
N SER A 38 -9.18 -6.23 6.98
CA SER A 38 -8.97 -7.66 7.21
C SER A 38 -9.20 -8.07 8.66
N ASN A 39 -9.67 -7.15 9.50
CA ASN A 39 -9.85 -7.39 10.94
C ASN A 39 -8.55 -7.85 11.60
N GLY A 40 -7.43 -7.26 11.20
CA GLY A 40 -6.13 -7.56 11.77
C GLY A 40 -5.47 -8.82 11.24
N VAL A 41 -6.14 -9.54 10.35
CA VAL A 41 -5.54 -10.75 9.77
C VAL A 41 -4.40 -10.41 8.83
N PHE A 42 -4.54 -9.32 8.09
CA PHE A 42 -3.55 -8.90 7.09
C PHE A 42 -2.83 -7.67 7.62
N GLU A 43 -1.78 -7.89 8.39
CA GLU A 43 -0.99 -6.79 8.93
C GLU A 43 0.37 -6.74 8.25
N LEU A 44 0.66 -5.60 7.60
CA LEU A 44 1.96 -5.36 6.99
C LEU A 44 2.66 -4.24 7.72
N GLY A 45 3.93 -4.45 8.04
CA GLY A 45 4.75 -3.34 8.51
C GLY A 45 5.16 -2.45 7.35
N GLN A 46 5.54 -1.22 7.66
CA GLN A 46 6.00 -0.30 6.62
C GLN A 46 7.26 -0.81 5.93
N SER A 47 8.12 -1.50 6.67
CA SER A 47 9.35 -2.04 6.10
C SER A 47 9.07 -3.10 5.04
N THR A 48 7.91 -3.73 5.07
CA THR A 48 7.51 -4.70 4.06
C THR A 48 6.73 -4.03 2.93
N LEU A 49 5.90 -3.06 3.28
CA LEU A 49 5.04 -2.40 2.31
C LEU A 49 5.83 -1.57 1.29
N TYR A 50 6.82 -0.80 1.75
CA TYR A 50 7.52 0.11 0.84
C TYR A 50 8.28 -0.59 -0.28
N PRO A 51 9.01 -1.69 -0.02
CA PRO A 51 9.62 -2.43 -1.13
C PRO A 51 8.58 -2.94 -2.14
N MET A 52 7.40 -3.32 -1.67
CA MET A 52 6.33 -3.75 -2.55
C MET A 52 5.84 -2.60 -3.42
N LEU A 53 5.64 -1.42 -2.82
CA LEU A 53 5.20 -0.25 -3.57
C LEU A 53 6.24 0.16 -4.61
N TYR A 54 7.52 0.14 -4.24
CA TYR A 54 8.58 0.46 -5.19
C TYR A 54 8.61 -0.51 -6.36
N ASN A 55 8.37 -1.79 -6.08
CA ASN A 55 8.31 -2.80 -7.14
C ASN A 55 7.14 -2.54 -8.08
N LEU A 56 5.97 -2.25 -7.52
CA LEU A 56 4.80 -1.94 -8.34
C LEU A 56 5.01 -0.68 -9.16
N GLU A 57 5.67 0.31 -8.58
CA GLU A 57 5.96 1.55 -9.29
C GLU A 57 6.95 1.30 -10.44
N SER A 58 7.97 0.49 -10.19
CA SER A 58 8.96 0.19 -11.24
C SER A 58 8.34 -0.59 -12.39
N LYS A 59 7.28 -1.32 -12.13
CA LYS A 59 6.55 -2.05 -13.19
C LYS A 59 5.49 -1.18 -13.87
N GLY A 60 5.36 0.07 -13.45
CA GLY A 60 4.40 0.98 -14.05
C GLY A 60 2.97 0.76 -13.63
N LEU A 61 2.73 -0.01 -12.58
CA LEU A 61 1.38 -0.31 -12.11
C LEU A 61 0.85 0.74 -11.15
N VAL A 62 1.73 1.40 -10.40
CA VAL A 62 1.36 2.51 -9.54
C VAL A 62 2.29 3.66 -9.80
N THR A 63 1.87 4.87 -9.45
CA THR A 63 2.71 6.06 -9.50
C THR A 63 2.58 6.78 -8.17
N SER A 64 3.50 7.70 -7.90
CA SER A 64 3.52 8.39 -6.62
C SER A 64 3.79 9.87 -6.81
N ARG A 65 3.35 10.67 -5.84
CA ARG A 65 3.65 12.10 -5.80
C ARG A 65 3.68 12.55 -4.36
N GLN A 66 4.42 13.61 -4.10
CA GLN A 66 4.44 14.22 -2.77
C GLN A 66 3.39 15.30 -2.69
N LYS A 67 2.66 15.32 -1.59
CA LYS A 67 1.71 16.40 -1.30
C LYS A 67 1.48 16.46 0.20
N ALA A 68 0.90 17.57 0.66
CA ALA A 68 0.63 17.74 2.08
C ALA A 68 -0.45 16.79 2.55
N GLY A 69 -0.18 16.09 3.64
CA GLY A 69 -1.16 15.22 4.28
C GLY A 69 -2.09 16.00 5.21
N PRO A 70 -2.94 15.27 5.95
CA PRO A 70 -3.96 15.92 6.80
C PRO A 70 -3.40 16.89 7.83
N ASN A 71 -2.19 16.65 8.34
CA ASN A 71 -1.59 17.52 9.35
C ASN A 71 -0.57 18.49 8.75
N GLY A 72 -0.59 18.67 7.43
CA GLY A 72 0.31 19.60 6.76
C GLY A 72 1.68 19.03 6.44
N ARG A 73 1.99 17.81 6.89
CA ARG A 73 3.28 17.18 6.59
C ARG A 73 3.30 16.63 5.19
N MET A 74 4.43 16.80 4.49
CA MET A 74 4.58 16.24 3.15
C MET A 74 4.64 14.73 3.23
N ARG A 75 3.87 14.06 2.39
CA ARG A 75 3.83 12.61 2.32
C ARG A 75 3.82 12.17 0.87
N ARG A 76 4.32 10.95 0.62
CA ARG A 76 4.30 10.39 -0.72
C ARG A 76 3.03 9.57 -0.89
N TYR A 77 2.17 10.03 -1.76
CA TYR A 77 0.91 9.36 -2.06
C TYR A 77 1.06 8.48 -3.28
N TYR A 78 0.49 7.29 -3.20
CA TYR A 78 0.52 6.31 -4.29
C TYR A 78 -0.87 6.16 -4.89
N ARG A 79 -0.92 5.95 -6.19
CA ARG A 79 -2.19 5.72 -6.90
C ARG A 79 -1.94 4.80 -8.08
N LEU A 80 -3.03 4.18 -8.57
CA LEU A 80 -2.91 3.34 -9.77
C LEU A 80 -2.63 4.21 -10.98
N THR A 81 -1.96 3.62 -11.94
CA THR A 81 -1.62 4.32 -13.19
C THR A 81 -2.74 4.25 -14.22
N THR A 82 -3.77 3.51 -14.01
CA THR A 82 -4.90 3.22 -14.89
C THR A 82 -4.66 1.99 -15.75
#